data_56a3e07239b9759a34ce61d536223a5b
#
_entry.id   56a3e07239b9759a34ce61d536223a5b
#
_cell.length_a   1.000
_cell.length_b   1.000
_cell.length_c   1.000
_cell.angle_alpha   90.00
_cell.angle_beta   90.00
_cell.angle_gamma   90.00
#
_symmetry.space_group_name_H-M   'P 1'
#
loop_
_entity.id
_entity.type
_entity.pdbx_description
1 polymer ?
#
loop_
_entity_poly.entity_id
_entity_poly.type
_entity_poly.pdbx_seq_one_letter_code
_entity_poly.pdbx_strand_id
1 'polypeptide(L)'
;NKSFNTGYPNGWTLSDDGTKLYTMNGQRVDEHTLSTAHDISSASFDQVVQLGQAPLSPTNGFVNRIHINSAGTKMFVLNNQNPREIYQYDFGTPFDVATLTKSTSPRSDSYFKEIIGETGITDFAMSYDGKKLFHTRGDRIVERVLETAFDITTEYKTGNEYWTGDIDSSPKMLQF
;
A
#
# COMPACT_ATOMS: atom_id res chain seq x y z
N ASN A 1 1.43 22.08 -17.24
CA ASN A 1 1.22 21.57 -15.88
C ASN A 1 -0.21 21.07 -15.77
N LYS A 2 -0.40 19.73 -15.66
CA LYS A 2 -1.71 19.18 -15.29
C LYS A 2 -1.83 19.28 -13.77
N SER A 3 -2.88 19.94 -13.30
CA SER A 3 -3.25 19.96 -11.88
C SER A 3 -4.29 18.87 -11.66
N PHE A 4 -3.97 17.90 -10.83
CA PHE A 4 -4.95 16.95 -10.33
C PHE A 4 -5.70 17.64 -9.18
N ASN A 5 -7.01 17.76 -9.29
CA ASN A 5 -7.85 18.48 -8.31
C ASN A 5 -8.06 17.67 -7.02
N THR A 6 -7.00 17.05 -6.53
CA THR A 6 -7.04 16.08 -5.41
C THR A 6 -6.35 16.57 -4.15
N GLY A 7 -5.94 17.83 -4.12
CA GLY A 7 -5.08 18.32 -3.04
C GLY A 7 -3.66 17.73 -3.13
N TYR A 8 -2.94 17.68 -2.01
CA TYR A 8 -1.62 17.06 -1.96
C TYR A 8 -1.75 15.56 -1.83
N PRO A 9 -1.29 14.75 -2.81
CA PRO A 9 -1.33 13.31 -2.68
C PRO A 9 -0.40 12.83 -1.55
N ASN A 10 -0.92 11.96 -0.70
CA ASN A 10 -0.14 11.34 0.39
C ASN A 10 0.59 10.06 -0.07
N GLY A 11 0.17 9.50 -1.20
CA GLY A 11 0.75 8.32 -1.81
C GLY A 11 0.38 8.22 -3.28
N TRP A 12 1.17 7.47 -4.02
CA TRP A 12 0.90 7.19 -5.44
C TRP A 12 1.58 5.89 -5.86
N THR A 13 1.10 5.29 -6.93
CA THR A 13 1.73 4.15 -7.59
C THR A 13 1.36 4.14 -9.07
N LEU A 14 2.23 3.53 -9.89
CA LEU A 14 1.96 3.20 -11.29
C LEU A 14 1.67 1.70 -11.41
N SER A 15 0.90 1.32 -12.42
CA SER A 15 0.88 -0.06 -12.89
C SER A 15 2.25 -0.41 -13.50
N ASP A 16 2.61 -1.70 -13.48
CA ASP A 16 3.89 -2.16 -14.01
C ASP A 16 4.08 -1.83 -15.50
N ASP A 17 2.98 -1.83 -16.27
CA ASP A 17 2.99 -1.44 -17.69
C ASP A 17 3.01 0.07 -17.90
N GLY A 18 2.93 0.85 -16.83
CA GLY A 18 2.95 2.32 -16.85
C GLY A 18 1.73 2.97 -17.45
N THR A 19 0.63 2.25 -17.70
CA THR A 19 -0.58 2.79 -18.34
C THR A 19 -1.58 3.36 -17.34
N LYS A 20 -1.46 3.02 -16.05
CA LYS A 20 -2.33 3.51 -14.97
C LYS A 20 -1.51 4.20 -13.88
N LEU A 21 -2.03 5.32 -13.38
CA LEU A 21 -1.53 6.04 -12.22
C LEU A 21 -2.63 6.10 -11.17
N TYR A 22 -2.29 5.74 -9.96
CA TYR A 22 -3.16 5.87 -8.79
C TYR A 22 -2.58 6.88 -7.83
N THR A 23 -3.41 7.82 -7.40
CA THR A 23 -3.02 8.81 -6.39
C THR A 23 -3.96 8.74 -5.20
N MET A 24 -3.41 8.98 -4.02
CA MET A 24 -4.17 8.94 -2.77
C MET A 24 -4.14 10.27 -2.06
N ASN A 25 -5.31 10.67 -1.53
CA ASN A 25 -5.44 11.80 -0.64
C ASN A 25 -6.43 11.45 0.48
N GLY A 26 -5.92 11.28 1.70
CA GLY A 26 -6.72 10.76 2.81
C GLY A 26 -7.17 9.33 2.55
N GLN A 27 -8.48 9.13 2.43
CA GLN A 27 -9.09 7.83 2.11
C GLN A 27 -9.52 7.72 0.64
N ARG A 28 -9.25 8.73 -0.14
CA ARG A 28 -9.62 8.81 -1.55
C ARG A 28 -8.50 8.23 -2.40
N VAL A 29 -8.87 7.34 -3.33
CA VAL A 29 -8.00 6.83 -4.39
C VAL A 29 -8.55 7.30 -5.72
N ASP A 30 -7.75 8.06 -6.47
CA ASP A 30 -8.04 8.47 -7.83
C ASP A 30 -7.29 7.59 -8.81
N GLU A 31 -7.98 7.12 -9.82
CA GLU A 31 -7.43 6.38 -10.95
C GLU A 31 -7.29 7.30 -12.15
N HIS A 32 -6.16 7.18 -12.84
CA HIS A 32 -5.85 7.91 -14.06
C HIS A 32 -5.32 6.95 -15.12
N THR A 33 -5.72 7.16 -16.38
CA THR A 33 -5.12 6.50 -17.54
C THR A 33 -4.04 7.38 -18.14
N LEU A 34 -2.88 6.79 -18.45
CA LEU A 34 -1.80 7.41 -19.18
C LEU A 34 -1.88 6.98 -20.66
N SER A 35 -2.11 7.94 -21.56
CA SER A 35 -2.14 7.65 -23.01
C SER A 35 -0.77 7.30 -23.58
N THR A 36 0.30 7.67 -22.86
CA THR A 36 1.69 7.25 -23.12
C THR A 36 2.21 6.62 -21.83
N ALA A 37 2.60 5.35 -21.90
CA ALA A 37 3.08 4.62 -20.72
C ALA A 37 4.24 5.34 -20.05
N HIS A 38 4.19 5.44 -18.71
CA HIS A 38 5.16 6.12 -17.85
C HIS A 38 5.31 7.65 -18.08
N ASP A 39 4.47 8.25 -18.92
CA ASP A 39 4.43 9.71 -19.09
C ASP A 39 3.26 10.31 -18.31
N ILE A 40 3.54 10.80 -17.09
CA ILE A 40 2.54 11.43 -16.24
C ILE A 40 1.90 12.68 -16.83
N SER A 41 2.52 13.31 -17.83
CA SER A 41 1.94 14.45 -18.53
C SER A 41 0.77 14.04 -19.42
N SER A 42 0.70 12.76 -19.78
CA SER A 42 -0.37 12.16 -20.60
C SER A 42 -1.57 11.67 -19.76
N ALA A 43 -1.49 11.75 -18.42
CA ALA A 43 -2.53 11.24 -17.53
C ALA A 43 -3.87 11.95 -17.72
N SER A 44 -4.94 11.20 -17.76
CA SER A 44 -6.33 11.67 -17.68
C SER A 44 -7.03 11.03 -16.50
N PHE A 45 -7.85 11.78 -15.76
CA PHE A 45 -8.65 11.26 -14.67
C PHE A 45 -9.73 10.33 -15.22
N ASP A 46 -9.86 9.15 -14.63
CA ASP A 46 -10.90 8.16 -14.97
C ASP A 46 -12.00 8.15 -13.91
N GLN A 47 -11.64 7.84 -12.68
CA GLN A 47 -12.60 7.61 -11.60
C GLN A 47 -11.97 7.71 -10.22
N VAL A 48 -12.83 7.63 -9.19
CA VAL A 48 -12.44 7.74 -7.79
C VAL A 48 -13.18 6.72 -6.93
N VAL A 49 -12.49 6.21 -5.90
CA VAL A 49 -13.10 5.41 -4.84
C VAL A 49 -12.77 5.99 -3.47
N GLN A 50 -13.72 5.84 -2.52
CA GLN A 50 -13.55 6.24 -1.12
C GLN A 50 -13.40 4.99 -0.25
N LEU A 51 -12.18 4.72 0.23
CA LEU A 51 -11.89 3.54 1.04
C LEU A 51 -12.51 3.61 2.45
N GLY A 52 -12.80 4.82 2.94
CA GLY A 52 -13.40 5.05 4.26
C GLY A 52 -14.91 4.84 4.33
N GLN A 53 -15.56 4.50 3.22
CA GLN A 53 -17.01 4.30 3.16
C GLN A 53 -17.35 2.82 2.97
N ALA A 54 -18.52 2.39 3.48
CA ALA A 54 -19.02 1.05 3.23
C ALA A 54 -19.22 0.82 1.70
N PRO A 55 -18.92 -0.37 1.17
CA PRO A 55 -18.47 -1.59 1.85
C PRO A 55 -16.96 -1.66 2.12
N LEU A 56 -16.17 -0.67 1.71
CA LEU A 56 -14.70 -0.68 1.78
C LEU A 56 -14.14 -0.30 3.17
N SER A 57 -15.02 0.22 4.06
CA SER A 57 -14.69 0.60 5.45
C SER A 57 -14.17 -0.58 6.30
N PRO A 58 -13.31 -0.37 7.33
CA PRO A 58 -12.97 0.93 7.90
C PRO A 58 -11.50 1.33 7.70
N THR A 59 -11.22 2.23 6.82
CA THR A 59 -9.98 2.98 6.93
C THR A 59 -10.31 4.29 7.66
N ASN A 60 -10.26 4.29 8.99
CA ASN A 60 -10.29 5.53 9.73
C ASN A 60 -8.90 6.14 9.65
N GLY A 61 -8.72 7.18 8.85
CA GLY A 61 -7.49 7.93 8.83
C GLY A 61 -6.86 8.13 7.45
N PHE A 62 -5.68 8.74 7.46
CA PHE A 62 -4.94 9.04 6.24
C PHE A 62 -4.15 7.80 5.81
N VAL A 63 -4.29 7.42 4.55
CA VAL A 63 -3.50 6.38 3.94
C VAL A 63 -2.24 6.99 3.35
N ASN A 64 -1.08 6.42 3.65
CA ASN A 64 0.22 7.00 3.28
C ASN A 64 0.95 6.21 2.19
N ARG A 65 0.57 4.97 1.96
CA ARG A 65 1.21 4.10 0.98
C ARG A 65 0.16 3.28 0.26
N ILE A 66 0.41 3.07 -1.00
CA ILE A 66 -0.38 2.22 -1.89
C ILE A 66 0.56 1.35 -2.71
N HIS A 67 0.21 0.09 -2.84
CA HIS A 67 0.87 -0.86 -3.72
C HIS A 67 -0.22 -1.65 -4.46
N ILE A 68 -0.04 -1.86 -5.76
CA ILE A 68 -0.91 -2.71 -6.59
C ILE A 68 0.00 -3.78 -7.18
N ASN A 69 -0.41 -5.05 -7.10
CA ASN A 69 0.37 -6.14 -7.69
C ASN A 69 0.39 -6.05 -9.22
N SER A 70 1.38 -6.67 -9.84
CA SER A 70 1.60 -6.62 -11.29
C SER A 70 0.40 -7.07 -12.13
N ALA A 71 -0.40 -8.00 -11.61
CA ALA A 71 -1.63 -8.46 -12.26
C ALA A 71 -2.82 -7.50 -12.12
N GLY A 72 -2.70 -6.43 -11.32
CA GLY A 72 -3.80 -5.49 -11.06
C GLY A 72 -4.97 -6.09 -10.30
N THR A 73 -4.77 -7.21 -9.61
CA THR A 73 -5.85 -7.95 -8.93
C THR A 73 -5.93 -7.66 -7.44
N LYS A 74 -4.87 -7.10 -6.87
CA LYS A 74 -4.75 -6.80 -5.43
C LYS A 74 -4.20 -5.40 -5.21
N MET A 75 -4.79 -4.68 -4.26
CA MET A 75 -4.30 -3.40 -3.78
C MET A 75 -4.03 -3.47 -2.28
N PHE A 76 -2.91 -2.93 -1.86
CA PHE A 76 -2.50 -2.82 -0.46
C PHE A 76 -2.33 -1.36 -0.09
N VAL A 77 -2.83 -0.98 1.06
CA VAL A 77 -2.70 0.39 1.56
C VAL A 77 -2.28 0.39 3.02
N LEU A 78 -1.39 1.30 3.39
CA LEU A 78 -0.97 1.51 4.77
C LEU A 78 -1.77 2.66 5.38
N ASN A 79 -2.53 2.36 6.42
CA ASN A 79 -3.19 3.35 7.25
C ASN A 79 -2.21 3.95 8.28
N ASN A 80 -2.17 5.27 8.37
CA ASN A 80 -1.29 6.01 9.29
C ASN A 80 -1.90 6.30 10.67
N GLN A 81 -3.08 5.79 10.96
CA GLN A 81 -3.72 5.93 12.27
C GLN A 81 -3.19 4.88 13.26
N ASN A 82 -3.37 5.14 14.54
CA ASN A 82 -3.00 4.19 15.58
C ASN A 82 -4.22 3.30 15.95
N PRO A 83 -4.14 1.96 15.79
CA PRO A 83 -2.98 1.21 15.30
C PRO A 83 -2.77 1.42 13.79
N ARG A 84 -1.50 1.38 13.33
CA ARG A 84 -1.20 1.37 11.90
C ARG A 84 -1.49 -0.01 11.33
N GLU A 85 -2.12 -0.03 10.16
CA GLU A 85 -2.64 -1.26 9.58
C GLU A 85 -2.39 -1.29 8.08
N ILE A 86 -2.09 -2.48 7.56
CA ILE A 86 -2.08 -2.73 6.12
C ILE A 86 -3.40 -3.38 5.74
N TYR A 87 -4.14 -2.73 4.84
CA TYR A 87 -5.39 -3.25 4.29
C TYR A 87 -5.13 -3.85 2.93
N GLN A 88 -5.81 -4.95 2.65
CA GLN A 88 -5.86 -5.58 1.35
C GLN A 88 -7.24 -5.43 0.72
N TYR A 89 -7.25 -5.11 -0.55
CA TYR A 89 -8.45 -5.04 -1.38
C TYR A 89 -8.25 -5.90 -2.62
N ASP A 90 -9.34 -6.49 -3.10
CA ASP A 90 -9.39 -7.26 -4.34
C ASP A 90 -10.07 -6.43 -5.42
N PHE A 91 -9.49 -6.39 -6.60
CA PHE A 91 -10.13 -5.85 -7.78
C PHE A 91 -11.04 -6.91 -8.42
N GLY A 92 -12.29 -6.56 -8.69
CA GLY A 92 -13.20 -7.41 -9.47
C GLY A 92 -12.84 -7.42 -10.95
N THR A 93 -12.39 -6.28 -11.46
CA THR A 93 -11.76 -6.11 -12.78
C THR A 93 -10.35 -5.58 -12.56
N PRO A 94 -9.30 -6.21 -13.13
CA PRO A 94 -7.93 -5.76 -12.93
C PRO A 94 -7.76 -4.26 -13.18
N PHE A 95 -7.08 -3.60 -12.25
CA PHE A 95 -6.76 -2.16 -12.28
C PHE A 95 -7.94 -1.19 -12.21
N ASP A 96 -9.18 -1.65 -12.05
CA ASP A 96 -10.39 -0.81 -11.97
C ASP A 96 -10.81 -0.59 -10.52
N VAL A 97 -10.52 0.61 -9.97
CA VAL A 97 -10.81 0.93 -8.56
C VAL A 97 -12.31 0.94 -8.22
N ALA A 98 -13.20 1.10 -9.20
CA ALA A 98 -14.64 1.03 -8.96
C ALA A 98 -15.12 -0.39 -8.58
N THR A 99 -14.30 -1.41 -8.89
CA THR A 99 -14.61 -2.82 -8.61
C THR A 99 -13.97 -3.35 -7.33
N LEU A 100 -13.30 -2.48 -6.57
CA LEU A 100 -12.63 -2.87 -5.33
C LEU A 100 -13.59 -3.42 -4.30
N THR A 101 -13.18 -4.52 -3.68
CA THR A 101 -13.81 -5.10 -2.50
C THR A 101 -12.77 -5.30 -1.41
N LYS A 102 -13.15 -5.11 -0.15
CA LYS A 102 -12.23 -5.41 0.96
C LYS A 102 -12.13 -6.92 1.13
N SER A 103 -10.95 -7.47 0.85
CA SER A 103 -10.76 -8.93 0.82
C SER A 103 -10.45 -9.52 2.19
N THR A 104 -9.75 -8.77 3.04
CA THR A 104 -9.26 -9.30 4.32
C THR A 104 -9.45 -8.30 5.45
N SER A 105 -9.37 -8.78 6.68
CA SER A 105 -9.22 -7.90 7.83
C SER A 105 -7.87 -7.18 7.74
N PRO A 106 -7.81 -5.93 8.21
CA PRO A 106 -6.55 -5.21 8.25
C PRO A 106 -5.53 -5.94 9.11
N ARG A 107 -4.27 -5.85 8.72
CA ARG A 107 -3.14 -6.27 9.56
C ARG A 107 -2.64 -5.05 10.32
N SER A 108 -2.90 -5.02 11.62
CA SER A 108 -2.43 -3.92 12.46
C SER A 108 -0.98 -4.11 12.87
N ASP A 109 -0.31 -3.01 13.17
CA ASP A 109 1.05 -3.06 13.72
C ASP A 109 1.10 -3.72 15.10
N SER A 110 -0.04 -3.79 15.81
CA SER A 110 -0.15 -4.58 17.03
C SER A 110 -0.05 -6.08 16.79
N TYR A 111 -0.39 -6.55 15.58
CA TYR A 111 -0.19 -7.95 15.19
C TYR A 111 1.29 -8.29 15.01
N PHE A 112 2.09 -7.30 14.65
CA PHE A 112 3.55 -7.42 14.58
C PHE A 112 4.24 -7.10 15.91
N LYS A 113 3.48 -6.95 16.98
CA LYS A 113 3.89 -6.39 18.28
C LYS A 113 4.65 -7.36 19.20
N GLU A 114 5.23 -8.40 18.68
CA GLU A 114 6.06 -9.29 19.51
C GLU A 114 7.47 -8.76 19.82
N ILE A 115 7.75 -7.49 19.53
CA ILE A 115 9.03 -6.89 19.90
C ILE A 115 8.78 -5.65 20.74
N ILE A 116 9.19 -5.74 21.98
CA ILE A 116 9.03 -4.76 23.05
C ILE A 116 9.50 -3.36 22.62
N GLY A 117 8.60 -2.38 22.68
CA GLY A 117 8.97 -0.96 22.73
C GLY A 117 8.93 -0.17 21.41
N GLU A 118 8.53 -0.76 20.28
CA GLU A 118 8.58 -0.07 18.97
C GLU A 118 7.20 0.33 18.46
N THR A 119 7.13 1.53 17.89
CA THR A 119 5.89 2.15 17.41
C THR A 119 5.81 2.13 15.89
N GLY A 120 4.86 1.36 15.37
CA GLY A 120 4.20 1.58 14.10
C GLY A 120 4.99 1.31 12.80
N ILE A 121 4.31 0.68 11.86
CA ILE A 121 4.76 0.54 10.47
C ILE A 121 4.80 1.93 9.83
N THR A 122 5.91 2.30 9.20
CA THR A 122 6.04 3.59 8.51
C THR A 122 6.03 3.45 6.99
N ASP A 123 6.41 2.27 6.48
CA ASP A 123 6.40 1.94 5.07
C ASP A 123 6.33 0.43 4.88
N PHE A 124 5.94 -0.02 3.70
CA PHE A 124 5.98 -1.43 3.32
C PHE A 124 6.24 -1.59 1.82
N ALA A 125 6.77 -2.76 1.46
CA ALA A 125 6.92 -3.21 0.09
C ALA A 125 6.68 -4.72 0.00
N MET A 126 6.31 -5.18 -1.19
CA MET A 126 6.13 -6.60 -1.47
C MET A 126 7.15 -7.07 -2.49
N SER A 127 7.58 -8.33 -2.39
CA SER A 127 8.35 -8.96 -3.44
C SER A 127 7.50 -9.11 -4.70
N TYR A 128 8.17 -9.15 -5.86
CA TYR A 128 7.51 -9.28 -7.16
C TYR A 128 6.62 -10.51 -7.26
N ASP A 129 7.02 -11.62 -6.65
CA ASP A 129 6.24 -12.86 -6.61
C ASP A 129 5.12 -12.86 -5.55
N GLY A 130 4.99 -11.79 -4.77
CA GLY A 130 4.01 -11.64 -3.71
C GLY A 130 4.19 -12.57 -2.52
N LYS A 131 5.35 -13.26 -2.41
CA LYS A 131 5.61 -14.20 -1.32
C LYS A 131 6.25 -13.58 -0.09
N LYS A 132 6.73 -12.35 -0.20
CA LYS A 132 7.32 -11.63 0.91
C LYS A 132 6.73 -10.24 1.06
N LEU A 133 6.49 -9.85 2.30
CA LEU A 133 6.16 -8.51 2.73
C LEU A 133 7.32 -7.97 3.58
N PHE A 134 7.83 -6.83 3.22
CA PHE A 134 8.80 -6.08 4.00
C PHE A 134 8.13 -4.84 4.58
N HIS A 135 8.42 -4.53 5.82
CA HIS A 135 7.93 -3.28 6.40
C HIS A 135 8.99 -2.64 7.28
N THR A 136 8.97 -1.33 7.32
CA THR A 136 9.81 -0.58 8.26
C THR A 136 9.13 -0.50 9.62
N ARG A 137 9.92 -0.55 10.68
CA ARG A 137 9.45 -0.41 12.05
C ARG A 137 10.56 0.19 12.92
N GLY A 138 10.38 1.45 13.31
CA GLY A 138 11.45 2.15 14.00
C GLY A 138 12.71 2.19 13.13
N ASP A 139 13.78 1.60 13.62
CA ASP A 139 15.11 1.51 12.99
C ASP A 139 15.35 0.17 12.26
N ARG A 140 14.30 -0.57 11.93
CA ARG A 140 14.40 -1.91 11.33
C ARG A 140 13.59 -2.04 10.06
N ILE A 141 14.05 -2.95 9.19
CA ILE A 141 13.28 -3.58 8.13
C ILE A 141 12.98 -5.01 8.56
N VAL A 142 11.72 -5.38 8.58
CA VAL A 142 11.25 -6.70 8.98
C VAL A 142 10.72 -7.44 7.77
N GLU A 143 11.16 -8.70 7.61
CA GLU A 143 10.66 -9.61 6.58
C GLU A 143 9.52 -10.46 7.12
N ARG A 144 8.45 -10.57 6.33
CA ARG A 144 7.33 -11.49 6.50
C ARG A 144 7.21 -12.38 5.27
N VAL A 145 6.89 -13.64 5.46
CA VAL A 145 6.59 -14.56 4.37
C VAL A 145 5.09 -14.77 4.28
N LEU A 146 4.57 -14.82 3.07
CA LEU A 146 3.18 -15.14 2.77
C LEU A 146 3.10 -16.56 2.21
N GLU A 147 2.31 -17.43 2.83
CA GLU A 147 2.07 -18.79 2.31
C GLU A 147 1.36 -18.73 0.96
N THR A 148 0.37 -17.85 0.85
CA THR A 148 -0.30 -17.53 -0.40
C THR A 148 0.18 -16.21 -0.94
N ALA A 149 0.61 -16.17 -2.20
CA ALA A 149 1.10 -14.95 -2.84
C ALA A 149 0.04 -13.84 -2.77
N PHE A 150 0.46 -12.64 -2.35
CA PHE A 150 -0.38 -11.46 -2.23
C PHE A 150 -1.60 -11.65 -1.28
N ASP A 151 -1.51 -12.56 -0.32
CA ASP A 151 -2.53 -12.72 0.73
C ASP A 151 -1.90 -12.47 2.10
N ILE A 152 -2.09 -11.25 2.62
CA ILE A 152 -1.50 -10.83 3.90
C ILE A 152 -2.11 -11.53 5.11
N THR A 153 -3.24 -12.26 4.96
CA THR A 153 -3.79 -13.08 6.06
C THR A 153 -2.97 -14.33 6.32
N THR A 154 -2.19 -14.76 5.32
CA THR A 154 -1.36 -15.97 5.38
C THR A 154 0.08 -15.71 5.82
N GLU A 155 0.35 -14.49 6.34
CA GLU A 155 1.70 -14.09 6.73
C GLU A 155 2.18 -14.80 8.00
N TYR A 156 3.48 -15.06 8.04
CA TYR A 156 4.19 -15.46 9.25
C TYR A 156 5.56 -14.77 9.35
N LYS A 157 6.01 -14.58 10.58
CA LYS A 157 7.30 -13.93 10.83
C LYS A 157 8.43 -14.94 10.61
N THR A 158 9.42 -14.57 9.80
CA THR A 158 10.62 -15.39 9.57
C THR A 158 11.68 -15.25 10.64
N GLY A 159 11.61 -14.18 11.44
CA GLY A 159 12.69 -13.77 12.34
C GLY A 159 13.79 -12.93 11.66
N ASN A 160 13.71 -12.76 10.35
CA ASN A 160 14.67 -11.94 9.61
C ASN A 160 14.38 -10.46 9.82
N GLU A 161 15.31 -9.76 10.43
CA GLU A 161 15.23 -8.32 10.64
C GLU A 161 16.59 -7.70 10.24
N TYR A 162 16.51 -6.57 9.54
CA TYR A 162 17.69 -5.76 9.22
C TYR A 162 17.67 -4.48 10.03
N TRP A 163 18.71 -4.29 10.83
CA TRP A 163 18.87 -3.11 11.66
C TRP A 163 19.44 -1.96 10.85
N THR A 164 18.77 -0.80 10.81
CA THR A 164 19.19 0.39 10.05
C THR A 164 19.69 1.51 10.95
N GLY A 165 19.70 1.32 12.26
CA GLY A 165 20.00 2.36 13.26
C GLY A 165 21.35 3.06 13.11
N ASP A 166 22.33 2.38 12.49
CA ASP A 166 23.64 2.96 12.20
C ASP A 166 23.66 3.80 10.91
N ILE A 167 22.63 3.70 10.08
CA ILE A 167 22.52 4.36 8.77
C ILE A 167 21.42 5.42 8.78
N ASP A 168 20.23 5.06 9.27
CA ASP A 168 19.06 5.91 9.35
C ASP A 168 18.16 5.44 10.50
N SER A 169 17.90 6.34 11.45
CA SER A 169 17.02 6.06 12.59
C SER A 169 15.53 5.93 12.23
N SER A 170 15.16 6.25 10.99
CA SER A 170 13.76 6.20 10.52
C SER A 170 13.67 5.95 9.02
N PRO A 171 14.01 4.76 8.53
CA PRO A 171 13.90 4.44 7.12
C PRO A 171 12.42 4.57 6.67
N LYS A 172 12.21 5.29 5.57
CA LYS A 172 10.86 5.66 5.10
C LYS A 172 10.53 5.18 3.69
N MET A 173 11.44 4.55 3.01
CA MET A 173 11.19 4.13 1.63
C MET A 173 11.77 2.74 1.37
N LEU A 174 10.87 1.81 1.08
CA LEU A 174 11.21 0.49 0.55
C LEU A 174 10.77 0.43 -0.90
N GLN A 175 11.70 0.10 -1.79
CA GLN A 175 11.44 -0.10 -3.21
C GLN A 175 12.22 -1.33 -3.69
N PHE A 176 11.53 -2.23 -4.37
CA PHE A 176 12.09 -3.44 -4.96
C PHE A 176 11.71 -3.53 -6.44
#